data_58c515392a915092af8e3ca1e160f59c
#
_entry.id   58c515392a915092af8e3ca1e160f59c
#
_cell.length_a   1.000
_cell.length_b   1.000
_cell.length_c   1.000
_cell.angle_alpha   90.00
_cell.angle_beta   90.00
_cell.angle_gamma   90.00
#
_symmetry.space_group_name_H-M   'P 1'
#
loop_
_entity.id
_entity.type
_entity.pdbx_description
1 polymer ?
#
loop_
_entity_poly.entity_id
_entity_poly.type
_entity_poly.pdbx_seq_one_letter_code
_entity_poly.pdbx_strand_id
1 'polypeptide(L)'
;DIATRQRDKISWDSKDGSVVMKRERVIGSLVVDSVPLHNADKNAVLSVICEAAQKDGLSMFDWNESVSRLQMRVAMVSAWHPELSLPDISADHVLSVASSWLPFYLEQGGRIRTTISEFKKIDMAEVLWTLIPYDKQQEVDRLAPSHIVVPSGSKIRVDYRHGASAPVLSVRLQECFGMERTPCVDGGRLPVLMELLSPGFKPV
;
A
#
# COMPACT_ATOMS: atom_id res chain seq x y z
N ASP A 1 13.01 14.08 51.35
CA ASP A 1 12.50 14.76 50.15
C ASP A 1 12.26 13.75 49.03
N ILE A 2 11.01 13.43 48.78
CA ILE A 2 10.64 12.55 47.67
C ILE A 2 10.79 13.38 46.39
N ALA A 3 11.79 13.05 45.55
CA ALA A 3 12.03 13.77 44.31
C ALA A 3 10.92 13.50 43.29
N THR A 4 10.23 14.55 42.90
CA THR A 4 9.28 14.54 41.78
C THR A 4 10.05 14.68 40.48
N ARG A 5 9.79 13.80 39.52
CA ARG A 5 10.35 13.88 38.16
C ARG A 5 9.25 14.16 37.13
N GLN A 6 9.61 14.86 36.07
CA GLN A 6 8.79 15.00 34.89
C GLN A 6 9.31 14.06 33.80
N ARG A 7 8.39 13.41 33.10
CA ARG A 7 8.71 12.62 31.91
C ARG A 7 7.68 12.89 30.82
N ASP A 8 8.15 12.88 29.59
CA ASP A 8 7.30 12.94 28.43
C ASP A 8 6.93 11.51 28.00
N LYS A 9 5.65 11.22 27.92
CA LYS A 9 5.15 9.93 27.48
C LYS A 9 4.48 10.09 26.12
N ILE A 10 5.01 9.37 25.12
CA ILE A 10 4.46 9.28 23.78
C ILE A 10 4.10 7.82 23.55
N SER A 11 2.85 7.54 23.30
CA SER A 11 2.35 6.17 23.13
C SER A 11 1.25 6.12 22.07
N TRP A 12 1.08 4.92 21.51
CA TRP A 12 -0.02 4.64 20.60
C TRP A 12 -1.23 4.13 21.39
N ASP A 13 -2.38 4.78 21.19
CA ASP A 13 -3.66 4.32 21.71
C ASP A 13 -4.41 3.55 20.62
N SER A 14 -4.39 2.23 20.69
CA SER A 14 -5.03 1.36 19.70
C SER A 14 -6.56 1.45 19.75
N LYS A 15 -7.14 1.84 20.87
CA LYS A 15 -8.58 2.00 21.04
C LYS A 15 -9.09 3.25 20.34
N ASP A 16 -8.42 4.39 20.55
CA ASP A 16 -8.78 5.66 19.94
C ASP A 16 -8.15 5.84 18.55
N GLY A 17 -7.16 5.01 18.21
CA GLY A 17 -6.46 5.11 16.93
C GLY A 17 -5.69 6.40 16.77
N SER A 18 -4.94 6.79 17.79
CA SER A 18 -4.16 8.02 17.80
C SER A 18 -2.93 7.92 18.67
N VAL A 19 -1.95 8.81 18.39
CA VAL A 19 -0.80 9.00 19.28
C VAL A 19 -1.23 9.85 20.46
N VAL A 20 -0.95 9.36 21.67
CA VAL A 20 -1.15 10.09 22.91
C VAL A 20 0.18 10.68 23.35
N MET A 21 0.21 11.98 23.54
CA MET A 21 1.38 12.74 23.96
C MET A 21 1.05 13.50 25.24
N LYS A 22 1.76 13.17 26.32
CA LYS A 22 1.53 13.80 27.62
C LYS A 22 2.81 13.94 28.41
N ARG A 23 2.85 14.96 29.26
CA ARG A 23 3.88 15.16 30.27
C ARG A 23 3.35 14.69 31.59
N GLU A 24 4.03 13.73 32.19
CA GLU A 24 3.66 13.15 33.47
C GLU A 24 4.59 13.65 34.56
N ARG A 25 4.03 13.94 35.73
CA ARG A 25 4.78 14.15 36.95
C ARG A 25 4.70 12.87 37.76
N VAL A 26 5.85 12.32 38.10
CA VAL A 26 5.95 11.03 38.81
C VAL A 26 6.72 11.15 40.13
N ILE A 27 6.30 10.36 41.09
CA ILE A 27 7.00 10.14 42.36
C ILE A 27 7.31 8.66 42.46
N GLY A 28 8.56 8.28 42.32
CA GLY A 28 8.94 6.87 42.18
C GLY A 28 8.33 6.27 40.92
N SER A 29 7.42 5.28 41.09
CA SER A 29 6.66 4.67 40.00
C SER A 29 5.24 5.21 39.84
N LEU A 30 4.81 6.13 40.71
CA LEU A 30 3.46 6.65 40.74
C LEU A 30 3.32 7.92 39.91
N VAL A 31 2.38 7.91 38.96
CA VAL A 31 1.98 9.10 38.21
C VAL A 31 1.02 9.91 39.08
N VAL A 32 1.43 11.12 39.47
CA VAL A 32 0.63 12.02 40.33
C VAL A 32 -0.13 13.06 39.54
N ASP A 33 0.33 13.38 38.33
CA ASP A 33 -0.31 14.38 37.46
C ASP A 33 0.09 14.14 36.01
N SER A 34 -0.76 14.55 35.07
CA SER A 34 -0.55 14.39 33.64
C SER A 34 -1.21 15.56 32.89
N VAL A 35 -0.45 16.18 31.98
CA VAL A 35 -0.93 17.27 31.12
C VAL A 35 -0.62 16.96 29.67
N PRO A 36 -1.44 17.41 28.69
CA PRO A 36 -1.13 17.27 27.29
C PRO A 36 0.21 17.89 26.92
N LEU A 37 0.96 17.22 26.06
CA LEU A 37 2.25 17.68 25.54
C LEU A 37 2.04 18.15 24.11
N HIS A 38 2.34 19.44 23.84
CA HIS A 38 2.12 20.03 22.50
C HIS A 38 3.36 20.01 21.61
N ASN A 39 4.54 19.96 22.19
CA ASN A 39 5.84 19.96 21.49
C ASN A 39 6.62 18.67 21.78
N ALA A 40 6.06 17.54 21.34
CA ALA A 40 6.74 16.25 21.48
C ALA A 40 7.93 16.14 20.52
N ASP A 41 8.94 15.38 20.91
CA ASP A 41 10.05 15.04 20.01
C ASP A 41 9.53 14.30 18.77
N LYS A 42 9.81 14.86 17.61
CA LYS A 42 9.37 14.35 16.31
C LYS A 42 9.81 12.90 16.09
N ASN A 43 11.07 12.58 16.39
CA ASN A 43 11.59 11.23 16.18
C ASN A 43 10.90 10.21 17.11
N ALA A 44 10.59 10.61 18.33
CA ALA A 44 9.85 9.76 19.26
C ALA A 44 8.43 9.47 18.77
N VAL A 45 7.74 10.47 18.23
CA VAL A 45 6.41 10.30 17.63
C VAL A 45 6.45 9.37 16.43
N LEU A 46 7.41 9.55 15.53
CA LEU A 46 7.59 8.69 14.35
C LEU A 46 7.87 7.25 14.74
N SER A 47 8.74 7.03 15.73
CA SER A 47 9.06 5.69 16.24
C SER A 47 7.84 4.98 16.81
N VAL A 48 7.02 5.68 17.57
CA VAL A 48 5.79 5.13 18.16
C VAL A 48 4.82 4.69 17.06
N ILE A 49 4.64 5.51 16.04
CA ILE A 49 3.74 5.19 14.91
C ILE A 49 4.29 4.00 14.13
N CYS A 50 5.60 3.94 13.84
CA CYS A 50 6.20 2.82 13.12
C CYS A 50 6.08 1.51 13.90
N GLU A 51 6.27 1.52 15.20
CA GLU A 51 6.07 0.33 16.04
C GLU A 51 4.60 -0.13 16.03
N ALA A 52 3.67 0.82 16.12
CA ALA A 52 2.25 0.52 16.03
C ALA A 52 1.90 -0.09 14.66
N ALA A 53 2.47 0.45 13.58
CA ALA A 53 2.25 -0.05 12.23
C ALA A 53 2.75 -1.50 12.04
N GLN A 54 3.86 -1.86 12.68
CA GLN A 54 4.37 -3.23 12.64
C GLN A 54 3.42 -4.23 13.31
N LYS A 55 2.67 -3.80 14.31
CA LYS A 55 1.71 -4.66 15.04
C LYS A 55 0.31 -4.64 14.44
N ASP A 56 -0.20 -3.45 14.16
CA ASP A 56 -1.61 -3.22 13.85
C ASP A 56 -1.83 -2.57 12.48
N GLY A 57 -0.80 -2.56 11.63
CA GLY A 57 -0.80 -1.81 10.37
C GLY A 57 -1.91 -2.20 9.39
N LEU A 58 -2.41 -3.44 9.46
CA LEU A 58 -3.53 -3.86 8.61
C LEU A 58 -4.80 -3.07 8.91
N SER A 59 -5.01 -2.65 10.16
CA SER A 59 -6.16 -1.84 10.56
C SER A 59 -5.90 -0.33 10.48
N MET A 60 -4.63 0.08 10.39
CA MET A 60 -4.23 1.49 10.42
C MET A 60 -4.29 2.17 9.05
N PHE A 61 -4.04 1.43 7.98
CA PHE A 61 -3.96 1.96 6.61
C PHE A 61 -5.09 1.42 5.73
N ASP A 62 -5.32 2.09 4.61
CA ASP A 62 -6.31 1.67 3.62
C ASP A 62 -5.69 0.67 2.63
N TRP A 63 -5.82 -0.61 2.93
CA TRP A 63 -5.42 -1.73 2.06
C TRP A 63 -6.54 -2.04 1.07
N ASN A 64 -6.72 -1.14 0.12
CA ASN A 64 -7.84 -1.20 -0.83
C ASN A 64 -7.57 -2.16 -2.01
N GLU A 65 -8.53 -2.21 -2.91
CA GLU A 65 -8.46 -3.07 -4.10
C GLU A 65 -7.30 -2.72 -5.03
N SER A 66 -6.90 -1.44 -5.10
CA SER A 66 -5.75 -1.01 -5.90
C SER A 66 -4.44 -1.63 -5.38
N VAL A 67 -4.31 -1.75 -4.06
CA VAL A 67 -3.17 -2.45 -3.42
C VAL A 67 -3.16 -3.92 -3.82
N SER A 68 -4.30 -4.60 -3.71
CA SER A 68 -4.42 -6.01 -4.06
C SER A 68 -4.09 -6.26 -5.52
N ARG A 69 -4.59 -5.40 -6.41
CA ARG A 69 -4.29 -5.49 -7.86
C ARG A 69 -2.80 -5.34 -8.14
N LEU A 70 -2.15 -4.39 -7.50
CA LEU A 70 -0.72 -4.19 -7.65
C LEU A 70 0.08 -5.39 -7.14
N GLN A 71 -0.29 -5.92 -5.98
CA GLN A 71 0.38 -7.09 -5.40
C GLN A 71 0.25 -8.32 -6.31
N MET A 72 -0.93 -8.58 -6.87
CA MET A 72 -1.14 -9.69 -7.81
C MET A 72 -0.36 -9.50 -9.11
N ARG A 73 -0.33 -8.29 -9.64
CA ARG A 73 0.42 -7.94 -10.85
C ARG A 73 1.92 -8.20 -10.68
N VAL A 74 2.50 -7.71 -9.59
CA VAL A 74 3.92 -7.91 -9.29
C VAL A 74 4.24 -9.37 -9.00
N ALA A 75 3.37 -10.08 -8.28
CA ALA A 75 3.53 -11.50 -8.01
C ALA A 75 3.54 -12.33 -9.31
N MET A 76 2.71 -11.98 -10.28
CA MET A 76 2.66 -12.67 -11.57
C MET A 76 3.95 -12.43 -12.36
N VAL A 77 4.46 -11.21 -12.39
CA VAL A 77 5.77 -10.92 -13.03
C VAL A 77 6.90 -11.68 -12.32
N SER A 78 6.89 -11.73 -11.01
CA SER A 78 7.87 -12.52 -10.24
C SER A 78 7.84 -14.01 -10.60
N ALA A 79 6.66 -14.56 -10.82
CA ALA A 79 6.50 -15.95 -11.22
C ALA A 79 7.02 -16.19 -12.64
N TRP A 80 6.79 -15.26 -13.57
CA TRP A 80 7.30 -15.37 -14.95
C TRP A 80 8.80 -15.16 -15.02
N HIS A 81 9.34 -14.23 -14.23
CA HIS A 81 10.72 -13.77 -14.28
C HIS A 81 11.35 -13.69 -12.89
N PRO A 82 11.63 -14.85 -12.26
CA PRO A 82 12.28 -14.87 -10.94
C PRO A 82 13.64 -14.16 -10.93
N GLU A 83 14.32 -14.10 -12.07
CA GLU A 83 15.61 -13.43 -12.24
C GLU A 83 15.57 -11.93 -12.00
N LEU A 84 14.40 -11.30 -12.10
CA LEU A 84 14.23 -9.88 -11.80
C LEU A 84 14.40 -9.57 -10.31
N SER A 85 14.27 -10.56 -9.45
CA SER A 85 14.39 -10.39 -7.99
C SER A 85 13.55 -9.22 -7.49
N LEU A 86 12.27 -9.19 -7.87
CA LEU A 86 11.34 -8.13 -7.43
C LEU A 86 11.18 -8.17 -5.91
N PRO A 87 11.10 -7.01 -5.26
CA PRO A 87 10.92 -6.98 -3.81
C PRO A 87 9.56 -7.57 -3.41
N ASP A 88 9.51 -8.12 -2.21
CA ASP A 88 8.27 -8.56 -1.60
C ASP A 88 7.45 -7.34 -1.17
N ILE A 89 6.28 -7.15 -1.77
CA ILE A 89 5.34 -6.07 -1.43
C ILE A 89 4.08 -6.61 -0.75
N SER A 90 4.16 -7.78 -0.13
CA SER A 90 3.09 -8.26 0.75
C SER A 90 2.90 -7.32 1.94
N ALA A 91 1.68 -7.26 2.46
CA ALA A 91 1.38 -6.40 3.62
C ALA A 91 2.31 -6.71 4.80
N ASP A 92 2.55 -7.98 5.07
CA ASP A 92 3.43 -8.39 6.18
C ASP A 92 4.84 -7.85 6.03
N HIS A 93 5.43 -7.98 4.85
CA HIS A 93 6.79 -7.47 4.62
C HIS A 93 6.83 -5.93 4.66
N VAL A 94 5.90 -5.28 3.99
CA VAL A 94 5.81 -3.81 3.94
C VAL A 94 5.69 -3.22 5.35
N LEU A 95 4.86 -3.82 6.18
CA LEU A 95 4.69 -3.38 7.57
C LEU A 95 5.91 -3.71 8.43
N SER A 96 6.59 -4.82 8.20
CA SER A 96 7.80 -5.17 8.94
C SER A 96 8.94 -4.16 8.75
N VAL A 97 8.96 -3.48 7.61
CA VAL A 97 9.96 -2.44 7.28
C VAL A 97 9.38 -1.03 7.34
N ALA A 98 8.32 -0.82 8.10
CA ALA A 98 7.59 0.46 8.16
C ALA A 98 8.51 1.64 8.49
N SER A 99 9.52 1.45 9.33
CA SER A 99 10.47 2.51 9.68
C SER A 99 11.29 3.06 8.50
N SER A 100 11.38 2.30 7.41
CA SER A 100 12.14 2.71 6.22
C SER A 100 11.35 3.61 5.26
N TRP A 101 10.04 3.57 5.27
CA TRP A 101 9.20 4.32 4.33
C TRP A 101 8.13 5.19 5.00
N LEU A 102 7.56 4.75 6.13
CA LEU A 102 6.42 5.40 6.75
C LEU A 102 6.69 6.84 7.19
N PRO A 103 7.86 7.19 7.78
CA PRO A 103 8.13 8.57 8.18
C PRO A 103 7.95 9.59 7.06
N PHE A 104 8.33 9.24 5.84
CA PHE A 104 8.18 10.10 4.67
C PHE A 104 6.70 10.45 4.39
N TYR A 105 5.79 9.49 4.56
CA TYR A 105 4.36 9.69 4.31
C TYR A 105 3.61 10.27 5.51
N LEU A 106 4.20 10.23 6.70
CA LEU A 106 3.61 10.82 7.90
C LEU A 106 3.81 12.34 7.96
N GLU A 107 4.88 12.84 7.39
CA GLU A 107 5.17 14.26 7.38
C GLU A 107 4.44 14.97 6.24
N GLN A 108 3.65 15.97 6.60
CA GLN A 108 2.94 16.78 5.62
C GLN A 108 2.92 18.24 6.10
N GLY A 109 3.53 19.15 5.32
CA GLY A 109 3.49 20.57 5.61
C GLY A 109 4.07 20.97 6.97
N GLY A 110 5.11 20.26 7.43
CA GLY A 110 5.74 20.49 8.74
C GLY A 110 4.99 19.90 9.92
N ARG A 111 3.92 19.16 9.65
CA ARG A 111 3.12 18.47 10.65
C ARG A 111 3.21 16.95 10.44
N ILE A 112 3.17 16.20 11.54
CA ILE A 112 3.11 14.73 11.51
C ILE A 112 1.65 14.29 11.64
N ARG A 113 1.23 13.36 10.79
CA ARG A 113 -0.03 12.65 10.93
C ARG A 113 0.02 11.74 12.16
N THR A 114 -0.99 11.78 13.01
CA THR A 114 -1.00 11.08 14.31
C THR A 114 -2.24 10.23 14.55
N THR A 115 -3.18 10.21 13.62
CA THR A 115 -4.46 9.50 13.78
C THR A 115 -4.69 8.51 12.63
N ILE A 116 -5.44 7.45 12.90
CA ILE A 116 -5.83 6.47 11.87
C ILE A 116 -6.59 7.14 10.73
N SER A 117 -7.48 8.10 11.02
CA SER A 117 -8.20 8.80 9.97
C SER A 117 -7.27 9.53 8.99
N GLU A 118 -6.15 10.03 9.47
CA GLU A 118 -5.11 10.63 8.64
C GLU A 118 -4.29 9.56 7.89
N PHE A 119 -3.98 8.44 8.54
CA PHE A 119 -3.22 7.33 7.91
C PHE A 119 -4.02 6.68 6.78
N LYS A 120 -5.34 6.59 6.91
CA LYS A 120 -6.22 6.07 5.85
C LYS A 120 -6.19 6.91 4.56
N LYS A 121 -5.69 8.14 4.62
CA LYS A 121 -5.51 9.02 3.46
C LYS A 121 -4.20 8.75 2.70
N ILE A 122 -3.30 7.98 3.27
CA ILE A 122 -2.06 7.57 2.58
C ILE A 122 -2.43 6.58 1.47
N ASP A 123 -1.99 6.86 0.25
CA ASP A 123 -2.16 5.96 -0.88
C ASP A 123 -1.18 4.79 -0.78
N MET A 124 -1.65 3.67 -0.24
CA MET A 124 -0.81 2.50 -0.03
C MET A 124 -0.37 1.84 -1.33
N ALA A 125 -1.13 1.95 -2.42
CA ALA A 125 -0.70 1.45 -3.72
C ALA A 125 0.53 2.24 -4.22
N GLU A 126 0.53 3.57 -4.05
CA GLU A 126 1.71 4.40 -4.34
C GLU A 126 2.90 4.02 -3.46
N VAL A 127 2.68 3.81 -2.17
CA VAL A 127 3.73 3.37 -1.24
C VAL A 127 4.39 2.08 -1.75
N LEU A 128 3.59 1.06 -2.04
CA LEU A 128 4.09 -0.22 -2.52
C LEU A 128 4.85 -0.08 -3.83
N TRP A 129 4.33 0.73 -4.75
CA TRP A 129 4.99 0.99 -6.03
C TRP A 129 6.36 1.64 -5.86
N THR A 130 6.48 2.62 -4.97
CA THR A 130 7.75 3.30 -4.71
C THR A 130 8.79 2.41 -4.02
N LEU A 131 8.39 1.33 -3.37
CA LEU A 131 9.31 0.34 -2.81
C LEU A 131 10.00 -0.51 -3.87
N ILE A 132 9.48 -0.52 -5.09
CA ILE A 132 10.08 -1.22 -6.23
C ILE A 132 11.10 -0.28 -6.88
N PRO A 133 12.36 -0.70 -7.08
CA PRO A 133 13.37 0.11 -7.78
C PRO A 133 12.88 0.55 -9.17
N TYR A 134 13.26 1.74 -9.60
CA TYR A 134 12.75 2.36 -10.82
C TYR A 134 12.95 1.51 -12.08
N ASP A 135 14.13 0.91 -12.24
CA ASP A 135 14.42 0.01 -13.34
C ASP A 135 13.49 -1.21 -13.37
N LYS A 136 13.17 -1.74 -12.18
CA LYS A 136 12.24 -2.87 -12.04
C LYS A 136 10.78 -2.44 -12.22
N GLN A 137 10.41 -1.23 -11.84
CA GLN A 137 9.09 -0.68 -12.17
C GLN A 137 8.86 -0.65 -13.68
N GLN A 138 9.87 -0.23 -14.45
CA GLN A 138 9.79 -0.24 -15.92
C GLN A 138 9.60 -1.65 -16.47
N GLU A 139 10.29 -2.64 -15.92
CA GLU A 139 10.12 -4.04 -16.31
C GLU A 139 8.72 -4.56 -15.98
N VAL A 140 8.18 -4.23 -14.81
CA VAL A 140 6.81 -4.60 -14.46
C VAL A 140 5.81 -3.97 -15.43
N ASP A 141 5.94 -2.69 -15.74
CA ASP A 141 5.06 -1.99 -16.69
C ASP A 141 5.16 -2.58 -18.10
N ARG A 142 6.35 -2.98 -18.52
CA ARG A 142 6.59 -3.59 -19.84
C ARG A 142 5.99 -4.99 -19.94
N LEU A 143 6.20 -5.83 -18.92
CA LEU A 143 5.81 -7.24 -18.93
C LEU A 143 4.35 -7.44 -18.53
N ALA A 144 3.84 -6.62 -17.63
CA ALA A 144 2.49 -6.70 -17.11
C ALA A 144 1.83 -5.32 -17.07
N PRO A 145 1.40 -4.79 -18.22
CA PRO A 145 0.75 -3.48 -18.27
C PRO A 145 -0.55 -3.49 -17.44
N SER A 146 -0.86 -2.36 -16.83
CA SER A 146 -2.10 -2.22 -16.05
C SER A 146 -3.34 -2.17 -16.93
N HIS A 147 -3.20 -1.68 -18.16
CA HIS A 147 -4.28 -1.53 -19.14
C HIS A 147 -3.81 -1.95 -20.52
N ILE A 148 -4.74 -2.39 -21.35
CA ILE A 148 -4.54 -2.66 -22.78
C ILE A 148 -5.53 -1.81 -23.56
N VAL A 149 -5.04 -1.19 -24.66
CA VAL A 149 -5.90 -0.45 -25.60
C VAL A 149 -6.47 -1.42 -26.61
N VAL A 150 -7.79 -1.45 -26.70
CA VAL A 150 -8.55 -2.30 -27.65
C VAL A 150 -8.88 -1.52 -28.94
N PRO A 151 -9.38 -2.18 -30.01
CA PRO A 151 -9.63 -1.50 -31.29
C PRO A 151 -10.55 -0.28 -31.21
N SER A 152 -11.49 -0.25 -30.26
CA SER A 152 -12.36 0.93 -30.03
C SER A 152 -11.60 2.16 -29.52
N GLY A 153 -10.35 2.02 -29.09
CA GLY A 153 -9.55 3.06 -28.43
C GLY A 153 -9.71 3.10 -26.91
N SER A 154 -10.59 2.30 -26.35
CA SER A 154 -10.78 2.21 -24.90
C SER A 154 -9.59 1.54 -24.22
N LYS A 155 -9.19 2.08 -23.06
CA LYS A 155 -8.19 1.46 -22.18
C LYS A 155 -8.90 0.53 -21.22
N ILE A 156 -8.66 -0.76 -21.35
CA ILE A 156 -9.28 -1.79 -20.51
C ILE A 156 -8.26 -2.26 -19.49
N ARG A 157 -8.68 -2.27 -18.21
CA ARG A 157 -7.83 -2.77 -17.12
C ARG A 157 -7.59 -4.26 -17.29
N VAL A 158 -6.32 -4.67 -17.15
CA VAL A 158 -5.94 -6.08 -17.13
C VAL A 158 -6.08 -6.60 -15.70
N ASP A 159 -6.79 -7.72 -15.56
CA ASP A 159 -7.04 -8.34 -14.26
C ASP A 159 -6.04 -9.49 -14.02
N TYR A 160 -5.09 -9.25 -13.11
CA TYR A 160 -4.09 -10.21 -12.70
C TYR A 160 -4.63 -10.97 -11.48
N ARG A 161 -5.11 -12.20 -11.70
CA ARG A 161 -5.78 -13.02 -10.68
C ARG A 161 -4.80 -14.03 -10.08
N HIS A 162 -4.88 -14.20 -8.76
CA HIS A 162 -4.09 -15.20 -8.06
C HIS A 162 -4.40 -16.62 -8.58
N GLY A 163 -3.33 -17.39 -8.88
CA GLY A 163 -3.46 -18.76 -9.37
C GLY A 163 -3.96 -18.91 -10.80
N ALA A 164 -4.24 -17.82 -11.51
CA ALA A 164 -4.60 -17.89 -12.92
C ALA A 164 -3.35 -18.14 -13.79
N SER A 165 -3.52 -18.89 -14.90
CA SER A 165 -2.44 -19.16 -15.85
C SER A 165 -2.07 -17.94 -16.68
N ALA A 166 -3.02 -17.02 -16.87
CA ALA A 166 -2.86 -15.76 -17.61
C ALA A 166 -3.79 -14.70 -17.04
N PRO A 167 -3.47 -13.40 -17.21
CA PRO A 167 -4.38 -12.33 -16.83
C PRO A 167 -5.62 -12.32 -17.72
N VAL A 168 -6.69 -11.72 -17.19
CA VAL A 168 -8.00 -11.66 -17.83
C VAL A 168 -8.27 -10.26 -18.33
N LEU A 169 -8.75 -10.13 -19.55
CA LEU A 169 -9.25 -8.90 -20.15
C LEU A 169 -10.76 -9.00 -20.33
N SER A 170 -11.51 -8.33 -19.45
CA SER A 170 -12.98 -8.28 -19.53
C SER A 170 -13.37 -7.06 -20.35
N VAL A 171 -13.98 -7.27 -21.51
CA VAL A 171 -14.25 -6.22 -22.49
C VAL A 171 -15.57 -6.49 -23.22
N ARG A 172 -16.31 -5.43 -23.52
CA ARG A 172 -17.54 -5.56 -24.33
C ARG A 172 -17.21 -6.02 -25.75
N LEU A 173 -18.01 -6.94 -26.26
CA LEU A 173 -17.79 -7.55 -27.57
C LEU A 173 -17.61 -6.50 -28.68
N GLN A 174 -18.42 -5.43 -28.67
CA GLN A 174 -18.35 -4.39 -29.69
C GLN A 174 -17.07 -3.59 -29.68
N GLU A 175 -16.33 -3.55 -28.56
CA GLU A 175 -15.04 -2.86 -28.48
C GLU A 175 -13.89 -3.67 -29.10
N CYS A 176 -14.14 -4.95 -29.38
CA CYS A 176 -13.18 -5.86 -30.00
C CYS A 176 -13.29 -5.94 -31.52
N PHE A 177 -14.24 -5.26 -32.13
CA PHE A 177 -14.40 -5.28 -33.59
C PHE A 177 -13.15 -4.76 -34.28
N GLY A 178 -12.61 -5.54 -35.20
CA GLY A 178 -11.37 -5.26 -35.88
C GLY A 178 -10.11 -5.86 -35.19
N MET A 179 -10.29 -6.56 -34.09
CA MET A 179 -9.19 -7.24 -33.39
C MET A 179 -8.75 -8.45 -34.24
N GLU A 180 -7.52 -8.42 -34.73
CA GLU A 180 -6.96 -9.50 -35.55
C GLU A 180 -6.24 -10.57 -34.71
N ARG A 181 -5.74 -10.17 -33.52
CA ARG A 181 -4.99 -11.06 -32.64
C ARG A 181 -5.39 -10.79 -31.19
N THR A 182 -5.35 -11.85 -30.37
CA THR A 182 -5.49 -11.73 -28.92
C THR A 182 -4.35 -10.90 -28.34
N PRO A 183 -4.64 -9.88 -27.52
CA PRO A 183 -3.59 -9.13 -26.84
C PRO A 183 -2.71 -10.05 -25.98
N CYS A 184 -1.42 -9.73 -25.93
CA CYS A 184 -0.45 -10.50 -25.15
C CYS A 184 0.21 -9.62 -24.11
N VAL A 185 0.63 -10.26 -23.03
CA VAL A 185 1.50 -9.71 -21.98
C VAL A 185 2.82 -10.47 -21.96
N ASP A 186 3.69 -10.22 -20.99
CA ASP A 186 4.99 -10.87 -20.85
C ASP A 186 5.85 -10.77 -22.13
N GLY A 187 5.95 -9.53 -22.65
CA GLY A 187 6.73 -9.27 -23.86
C GLY A 187 6.20 -9.98 -25.10
N GLY A 188 4.91 -10.23 -25.18
CA GLY A 188 4.25 -10.90 -26.30
C GLY A 188 4.21 -12.43 -26.19
N ARG A 189 4.68 -13.00 -25.08
CA ARG A 189 4.77 -14.46 -24.90
C ARG A 189 3.48 -15.09 -24.40
N LEU A 190 2.64 -14.33 -23.69
CA LEU A 190 1.46 -14.85 -23.02
C LEU A 190 0.20 -14.12 -23.48
N PRO A 191 -0.70 -14.80 -24.21
CA PRO A 191 -2.02 -14.22 -24.54
C PRO A 191 -2.86 -14.04 -23.28
N VAL A 192 -3.59 -12.95 -23.20
CA VAL A 192 -4.59 -12.74 -22.15
C VAL A 192 -5.80 -13.66 -22.36
N LEU A 193 -6.51 -13.99 -21.29
CA LEU A 193 -7.80 -14.64 -21.35
C LEU A 193 -8.86 -13.57 -21.61
N MET A 194 -9.56 -13.68 -22.76
CA MET A 194 -10.61 -12.76 -23.13
C MET A 194 -11.92 -13.15 -22.45
N GLU A 195 -12.50 -12.25 -21.67
CA GLU A 195 -13.86 -12.37 -21.13
C GLU A 195 -14.73 -11.35 -21.88
N LEU A 196 -15.54 -11.83 -22.80
CA LEU A 196 -16.39 -10.97 -23.59
C LEU A 196 -17.67 -10.67 -22.83
N LEU A 197 -18.00 -9.39 -22.76
CA LEU A 197 -19.19 -8.89 -22.06
C LEU A 197 -20.22 -8.40 -23.07
N SER A 198 -21.49 -8.62 -22.73
CA SER A 198 -22.61 -8.01 -23.45
C SER A 198 -22.64 -6.49 -23.25
N PRO A 199 -23.45 -5.72 -24.00
CA PRO A 199 -23.61 -4.29 -23.77
C PRO A 199 -23.98 -3.93 -22.31
N GLY A 200 -24.65 -4.84 -21.58
CA GLY A 200 -24.99 -4.69 -20.18
C GLY A 200 -23.90 -5.18 -19.21
N PHE A 201 -22.67 -5.40 -19.67
CA PHE A 201 -21.52 -5.88 -18.87
C PHE A 201 -21.74 -7.27 -18.23
N LYS A 202 -22.57 -8.11 -18.83
CA LYS A 202 -22.72 -9.51 -18.41
C LYS A 202 -21.88 -10.41 -19.31
N PRO A 203 -21.27 -11.48 -18.77
CA PRO A 203 -20.58 -12.48 -19.59
C PRO A 203 -21.50 -13.05 -20.67
N VAL A 204 -20.95 -13.28 -21.85
CA VAL A 204 -21.66 -13.84 -23.01
C VAL A 204 -21.37 -15.32 -23.10
#